data_f4410dabc141ce92c9cc71ec0acddc22
#
_entry.id   f4410dabc141ce92c9cc71ec0acddc22
#
_cell.length_a   1.000
_cell.length_b   1.000
_cell.length_c   1.000
_cell.angle_alpha   90.00
_cell.angle_beta   90.00
_cell.angle_gamma   90.00
#
_symmetry.space_group_name_H-M   'P 1'
#
loop_
_entity.id
_entity.type
_entity.pdbx_description
1 polymer ?
#
loop_
_entity_poly.entity_id
_entity_poly.type
_entity_poly.pdbx_seq_one_letter_code
_entity_poly.pdbx_strand_id
1 'polypeptide(L)'
;MSAWATAPRLGLAARTLVPWTGAVLAAGTVAAGLGLTASGVDLGTPLAPFLASWAPHAGPYALVAALALVVAVLVGPRLLSEELHPAAFAASLLGLGLALRLALGMAREGPPGLWAVYAEPNVEAANEYLPTLPALDFGLRFFLDTFAEVGPSLTVNSVGHPPGLLSVLHLLGIESAQGMAALTIGVGVLSVPLTYALGRSLLDERPARLAALLYVLAPSAVLFGATSADALYATLGLLVALGLLALRGRLRVLGAAAFAVASFFSWANLGLGALAAVVTARREGRRAALALAFGCAAALVVGYALLHLATGYDPLGALGAAETVYHEGIASTRPYAFWAFGSGVAFLVTLGLPTAWLALRALGERDAVALGLFSVLFCAAVLGFTKAETERIYLFLVPFACLAAARFLPSRALPAVLAALAVQALASELLLSTIW
;
A
#
# COMPACT_ATOMS: atom_id res chain seq x y z
N MET A 1 -18.41 10.30 -25.31
CA MET A 1 -18.39 11.72 -24.89
C MET A 1 -18.50 11.76 -23.37
N SER A 2 -17.46 12.20 -22.72
CA SER A 2 -17.23 12.02 -21.28
C SER A 2 -18.05 12.99 -20.43
N ALA A 3 -18.75 12.46 -19.43
CA ALA A 3 -19.52 13.20 -18.42
C ALA A 3 -18.64 14.00 -17.41
N TRP A 4 -17.45 14.43 -17.82
CA TRP A 4 -16.44 15.07 -16.98
C TRP A 4 -16.56 16.60 -16.88
N ALA A 5 -17.56 17.21 -17.51
CA ALA A 5 -17.54 18.64 -17.83
C ALA A 5 -18.22 19.59 -16.82
N THR A 6 -18.78 19.13 -15.70
CA THR A 6 -19.66 20.01 -14.89
C THR A 6 -19.40 20.08 -13.38
N ALA A 7 -18.21 19.74 -12.88
CA ALA A 7 -17.87 20.17 -11.52
C ALA A 7 -17.42 21.64 -11.55
N PRO A 8 -17.93 22.53 -10.69
CA PRO A 8 -17.46 23.91 -10.62
C PRO A 8 -15.95 23.91 -10.34
N ARG A 9 -15.19 24.47 -11.27
CA ARG A 9 -13.74 24.65 -11.10
C ARG A 9 -13.52 25.58 -9.92
N LEU A 10 -12.96 25.08 -8.84
CA LEU A 10 -12.50 25.94 -7.74
C LEU A 10 -11.51 26.96 -8.30
N GLY A 11 -11.54 28.19 -7.75
CA GLY A 11 -10.64 29.25 -8.19
C GLY A 11 -9.17 28.84 -8.10
N LEU A 12 -8.30 29.48 -8.87
CA LEU A 12 -6.84 29.24 -8.91
C LEU A 12 -6.21 29.06 -7.51
N ALA A 13 -6.75 29.76 -6.50
CA ALA A 13 -6.28 29.69 -5.12
C ALA A 13 -6.34 28.27 -4.51
N ALA A 14 -7.43 27.50 -4.71
CA ALA A 14 -7.52 26.17 -4.10
C ALA A 14 -6.59 25.13 -4.76
N ARG A 15 -6.27 25.30 -6.03
CA ARG A 15 -5.36 24.43 -6.79
C ARG A 15 -3.93 24.51 -6.30
N THR A 16 -3.52 25.64 -5.79
CA THR A 16 -2.17 25.89 -5.25
C THR A 16 -2.14 25.75 -3.75
N LEU A 17 -3.20 26.14 -3.05
CA LEU A 17 -3.24 26.15 -1.59
C LEU A 17 -3.13 24.75 -1.00
N VAL A 18 -3.88 23.74 -1.52
CA VAL A 18 -3.89 22.39 -0.96
C VAL A 18 -2.51 21.72 -1.00
N PRO A 19 -1.76 21.72 -2.12
CA PRO A 19 -0.41 21.16 -2.13
C PRO A 19 0.56 21.90 -1.19
N TRP A 20 0.49 23.23 -1.13
CA TRP A 20 1.34 24.00 -0.22
C TRP A 20 1.02 23.74 1.25
N THR A 21 -0.26 23.70 1.61
CA THR A 21 -0.67 23.34 2.97
C THR A 21 -0.19 21.95 3.35
N GLY A 22 -0.33 20.98 2.43
CA GLY A 22 0.18 19.63 2.63
C GLY A 22 1.70 19.59 2.79
N ALA A 23 2.44 20.35 1.99
CA ALA A 23 3.90 20.44 2.11
C ALA A 23 4.34 21.07 3.44
N VAL A 24 3.67 22.15 3.88
CA VAL A 24 3.95 22.80 5.17
C VAL A 24 3.64 21.88 6.34
N LEU A 25 2.49 21.19 6.29
CA LEU A 25 2.13 20.18 7.31
C LEU A 25 3.15 19.03 7.35
N ALA A 26 3.57 18.53 6.18
CA ALA A 26 4.57 17.46 6.11
C ALA A 26 5.91 17.92 6.69
N ALA A 27 6.41 19.07 6.27
CA ALA A 27 7.66 19.62 6.79
C ALA A 27 7.59 19.91 8.30
N GLY A 28 6.47 20.47 8.77
CA GLY A 28 6.24 20.73 10.19
C GLY A 28 6.16 19.46 11.02
N THR A 29 5.49 18.41 10.52
CA THR A 29 5.40 17.11 11.21
C THR A 29 6.75 16.40 11.27
N VAL A 30 7.52 16.41 10.18
CA VAL A 30 8.90 15.86 10.18
C VAL A 30 9.79 16.62 11.16
N ALA A 31 9.77 17.96 11.12
CA ALA A 31 10.54 18.78 12.05
C ALA A 31 10.13 18.55 13.52
N ALA A 32 8.83 18.43 13.79
CA ALA A 32 8.31 18.11 15.12
C ALA A 32 8.75 16.71 15.58
N GLY A 33 8.67 15.70 14.71
CA GLY A 33 9.12 14.34 15.02
C GLY A 33 10.60 14.31 15.40
N LEU A 34 11.45 14.89 14.56
CA LEU A 34 12.89 14.97 14.81
C LEU A 34 13.22 15.78 16.08
N GLY A 35 12.54 16.91 16.30
CA GLY A 35 12.74 17.74 17.49
C GLY A 35 12.30 17.06 18.79
N LEU A 36 11.13 16.40 18.79
CA LEU A 36 10.64 15.63 19.94
C LEU A 36 11.57 14.46 20.27
N THR A 37 11.98 13.68 19.28
CA THR A 37 12.92 12.56 19.46
C THR A 37 14.27 13.06 19.98
N ALA A 38 14.80 14.16 19.42
CA ALA A 38 16.05 14.78 19.90
C ALA A 38 15.95 15.32 21.35
N SER A 39 14.74 15.69 21.79
CA SER A 39 14.48 16.10 23.19
C SER A 39 14.21 14.95 24.15
N GLY A 40 14.32 13.70 23.68
CA GLY A 40 14.14 12.49 24.50
C GLY A 40 12.70 11.99 24.60
N VAL A 41 11.76 12.52 23.82
CA VAL A 41 10.40 11.99 23.75
C VAL A 41 10.41 10.72 22.91
N ASP A 42 9.93 9.62 23.48
CA ASP A 42 9.77 8.38 22.74
C ASP A 42 8.55 8.46 21.82
N LEU A 43 8.76 8.33 20.52
CA LEU A 43 7.72 8.26 19.49
C LEU A 43 7.63 6.85 18.86
N GLY A 44 8.34 5.86 19.43
CA GLY A 44 8.39 4.48 18.93
C GLY A 44 9.32 4.29 17.73
N THR A 45 10.08 5.31 17.32
CA THR A 45 11.09 5.24 16.26
C THR A 45 12.07 6.40 16.37
N PRO A 46 13.37 6.19 16.06
CA PRO A 46 14.38 7.25 16.17
C PRO A 46 14.25 8.34 15.09
N LEU A 47 13.55 8.07 13.97
CA LEU A 47 13.44 8.99 12.85
C LEU A 47 11.96 9.37 12.54
N ALA A 48 11.16 9.60 13.60
CA ALA A 48 9.75 9.92 13.43
C ALA A 48 9.53 11.11 12.46
N PRO A 49 8.56 11.03 11.54
CA PRO A 49 7.45 10.05 11.48
C PRO A 49 7.76 8.73 10.72
N PHE A 50 9.00 8.49 10.31
CA PHE A 50 9.37 7.28 9.58
C PHE A 50 9.80 6.17 10.54
N LEU A 51 9.40 4.93 10.26
CA LEU A 51 9.90 3.77 10.98
C LEU A 51 11.26 3.36 10.40
N ALA A 52 12.27 4.13 10.72
CA ALA A 52 13.62 3.96 10.21
C ALA A 52 14.66 4.54 11.18
N SER A 53 15.91 4.19 10.96
CA SER A 53 17.06 4.82 11.57
C SER A 53 18.03 5.34 10.51
N TRP A 54 18.81 6.36 10.86
CA TRP A 54 19.87 6.85 9.99
C TRP A 54 21.06 5.89 10.04
N ALA A 55 21.27 5.13 8.97
CA ALA A 55 22.29 4.11 8.86
C ALA A 55 22.82 4.02 7.43
N PRO A 56 23.59 5.00 6.95
CA PRO A 56 24.13 4.98 5.60
C PRO A 56 24.94 3.73 5.32
N HIS A 57 24.54 2.96 4.31
CA HIS A 57 25.23 1.77 3.88
C HIS A 57 24.98 1.50 2.39
N ALA A 58 26.03 1.18 1.65
CA ALA A 58 25.96 0.79 0.25
C ALA A 58 26.69 -0.55 0.07
N GLY A 59 25.94 -1.58 -0.23
CA GLY A 59 26.51 -2.89 -0.55
C GLY A 59 27.00 -2.99 -2.00
N PRO A 60 27.54 -4.13 -2.40
CA PRO A 60 28.09 -4.32 -3.74
C PRO A 60 27.03 -4.21 -4.86
N TYR A 61 25.76 -4.41 -4.54
CA TYR A 61 24.65 -4.30 -5.49
C TYR A 61 24.04 -2.89 -5.58
N ALA A 62 24.51 -1.93 -4.78
CA ALA A 62 24.01 -0.54 -4.84
C ALA A 62 24.19 0.09 -6.23
N LEU A 63 25.30 -0.23 -6.92
CA LEU A 63 25.51 0.22 -8.29
C LEU A 63 24.50 -0.41 -9.28
N VAL A 64 24.15 -1.68 -9.09
CA VAL A 64 23.13 -2.37 -9.92
C VAL A 64 21.77 -1.70 -9.71
N ALA A 65 21.39 -1.38 -8.46
CA ALA A 65 20.18 -0.65 -8.15
C ALA A 65 20.15 0.75 -8.80
N ALA A 66 21.25 1.51 -8.69
CA ALA A 66 21.39 2.80 -9.33
C ALA A 66 21.25 2.72 -10.85
N LEU A 67 21.92 1.76 -11.50
CA LEU A 67 21.82 1.54 -12.95
C LEU A 67 20.41 1.14 -13.37
N ALA A 68 19.74 0.25 -12.63
CA ALA A 68 18.36 -0.15 -12.91
C ALA A 68 17.40 1.05 -12.84
N LEU A 69 17.57 1.93 -11.86
CA LEU A 69 16.79 3.17 -11.75
C LEU A 69 17.09 4.15 -12.91
N VAL A 70 18.34 4.30 -13.29
CA VAL A 70 18.71 5.12 -14.47
C VAL A 70 18.05 4.58 -15.73
N VAL A 71 18.10 3.26 -15.94
CA VAL A 71 17.41 2.61 -17.08
C VAL A 71 15.90 2.88 -17.02
N ALA A 72 15.28 2.75 -15.85
CA ALA A 72 13.85 3.02 -15.69
C ALA A 72 13.48 4.48 -16.03
N VAL A 73 14.29 5.45 -15.61
CA VAL A 73 14.09 6.88 -15.93
C VAL A 73 14.25 7.15 -17.44
N LEU A 74 15.21 6.51 -18.09
CA LEU A 74 15.47 6.72 -19.53
C LEU A 74 14.47 6.00 -20.42
N VAL A 75 14.07 4.79 -20.05
CA VAL A 75 13.14 3.95 -20.82
C VAL A 75 11.68 4.31 -20.56
N GLY A 76 11.34 4.70 -19.33
CA GLY A 76 9.97 5.00 -18.91
C GLY A 76 9.20 5.92 -19.86
N PRO A 77 9.73 7.10 -20.28
CA PRO A 77 9.06 7.97 -21.24
C PRO A 77 8.76 7.32 -22.59
N ARG A 78 9.63 6.38 -23.05
CA ARG A 78 9.42 5.65 -24.32
C ARG A 78 8.28 4.64 -24.23
N LEU A 79 8.08 4.03 -23.05
CA LEU A 79 6.97 3.11 -22.82
C LEU A 79 5.59 3.80 -22.87
N LEU A 80 5.54 5.12 -22.69
CA LEU A 80 4.28 5.87 -22.78
C LEU A 80 3.77 6.09 -24.22
N SER A 81 4.52 5.62 -25.23
CA SER A 81 4.05 5.68 -26.63
C SER A 81 2.73 4.94 -26.79
N GLU A 82 1.73 5.60 -27.40
CA GLU A 82 0.43 5.01 -27.67
C GLU A 82 0.49 3.90 -28.74
N GLU A 83 1.56 3.87 -29.54
CA GLU A 83 1.81 2.82 -30.52
C GLU A 83 2.13 1.47 -29.86
N LEU A 84 2.65 1.48 -28.63
CA LEU A 84 2.93 0.25 -27.90
C LEU A 84 1.63 -0.45 -27.50
N HIS A 85 1.47 -1.70 -27.93
CA HIS A 85 0.29 -2.50 -27.62
C HIS A 85 0.09 -2.60 -26.09
N PRO A 86 -1.14 -2.49 -25.56
CA PRO A 86 -1.43 -2.49 -24.13
C PRO A 86 -0.82 -3.67 -23.35
N ALA A 87 -0.86 -4.88 -23.91
CA ALA A 87 -0.26 -6.05 -23.28
C ALA A 87 1.27 -5.98 -23.24
N ALA A 88 1.90 -5.46 -24.30
CA ALA A 88 3.35 -5.26 -24.34
C ALA A 88 3.78 -4.19 -23.32
N PHE A 89 3.02 -3.10 -23.20
CA PHE A 89 3.22 -2.09 -22.14
C PHE A 89 3.13 -2.71 -20.75
N ALA A 90 2.07 -3.46 -20.46
CA ALA A 90 1.87 -4.12 -19.16
C ALA A 90 2.99 -5.10 -18.83
N ALA A 91 3.42 -5.92 -19.81
CA ALA A 91 4.53 -6.87 -19.64
C ALA A 91 5.87 -6.16 -19.42
N SER A 92 6.14 -5.07 -20.16
CA SER A 92 7.36 -4.26 -19.97
C SER A 92 7.42 -3.63 -18.59
N LEU A 93 6.29 -3.09 -18.09
CA LEU A 93 6.23 -2.53 -16.75
C LEU A 93 6.31 -3.59 -15.66
N LEU A 94 5.74 -4.77 -15.86
CA LEU A 94 5.88 -5.90 -14.95
C LEU A 94 7.36 -6.29 -14.81
N GLY A 95 8.06 -6.47 -15.92
CA GLY A 95 9.49 -6.78 -15.94
C GLY A 95 10.33 -5.67 -15.28
N LEU A 96 10.04 -4.41 -15.59
CA LEU A 96 10.72 -3.26 -14.99
C LEU A 96 10.48 -3.18 -13.49
N GLY A 97 9.22 -3.34 -13.05
CA GLY A 97 8.87 -3.34 -11.64
C GLY A 97 9.52 -4.46 -10.85
N LEU A 98 9.59 -5.67 -11.43
CA LEU A 98 10.30 -6.79 -10.82
C LEU A 98 11.81 -6.50 -10.72
N ALA A 99 12.42 -6.02 -11.81
CA ALA A 99 13.85 -5.71 -11.84
C ALA A 99 14.24 -4.65 -10.81
N LEU A 100 13.42 -3.59 -10.65
CA LEU A 100 13.67 -2.53 -9.67
C LEU A 100 13.53 -3.04 -8.23
N ARG A 101 12.48 -3.81 -7.93
CA ARG A 101 12.27 -4.40 -6.59
C ARG A 101 13.43 -5.31 -6.21
N LEU A 102 13.85 -6.21 -7.10
CA LEU A 102 14.99 -7.08 -6.84
C LEU A 102 16.29 -6.29 -6.70
N ALA A 103 16.54 -5.30 -7.58
CA ALA A 103 17.76 -4.52 -7.53
C ALA A 103 17.89 -3.67 -6.25
N LEU A 104 16.80 -3.04 -5.80
CA LEU A 104 16.82 -2.26 -4.56
C LEU A 104 16.86 -3.16 -3.33
N GLY A 105 16.05 -4.21 -3.24
CA GLY A 105 16.09 -5.14 -2.12
C GLY A 105 17.45 -5.84 -1.94
N MET A 106 18.27 -5.89 -3.00
CA MET A 106 19.66 -6.39 -2.92
C MET A 106 20.70 -5.30 -2.66
N ALA A 107 20.33 -4.01 -2.67
CA ALA A 107 21.30 -2.92 -2.74
C ALA A 107 22.26 -2.87 -1.54
N ARG A 108 21.80 -3.20 -0.34
CA ARG A 108 22.57 -3.14 0.90
C ARG A 108 23.30 -4.46 1.19
N GLU A 109 22.57 -5.57 1.22
CA GLU A 109 23.04 -6.86 1.72
C GLU A 109 23.22 -7.92 0.64
N GLY A 110 22.97 -7.55 -0.63
CA GLY A 110 22.95 -8.50 -1.74
C GLY A 110 21.68 -9.37 -1.71
N PRO A 111 21.72 -10.57 -2.35
CA PRO A 111 20.54 -11.43 -2.44
C PRO A 111 19.85 -11.74 -1.10
N PRO A 112 20.54 -11.91 0.03
CA PRO A 112 19.90 -12.08 1.32
C PRO A 112 18.92 -10.96 1.72
N GLY A 113 19.15 -9.72 1.29
CA GLY A 113 18.26 -8.60 1.56
C GLY A 113 16.82 -8.81 1.10
N LEU A 114 16.58 -9.69 0.12
CA LEU A 114 15.22 -10.01 -0.35
C LEU A 114 14.40 -10.82 0.65
N TRP A 115 15.03 -11.54 1.57
CA TRP A 115 14.34 -12.39 2.55
C TRP A 115 14.82 -12.17 3.99
N ALA A 116 15.74 -11.23 4.22
CA ALA A 116 16.31 -10.97 5.53
C ALA A 116 15.25 -10.67 6.59
N VAL A 117 14.19 -9.95 6.23
CA VAL A 117 13.09 -9.63 7.13
C VAL A 117 12.35 -10.87 7.67
N TYR A 118 12.38 -11.97 6.95
CA TYR A 118 11.73 -13.25 7.31
C TYR A 118 12.68 -14.26 7.98
N ALA A 119 13.95 -13.92 8.13
CA ALA A 119 14.99 -14.81 8.61
C ALA A 119 15.79 -14.21 9.76
N GLU A 120 16.18 -15.05 10.73
CA GLU A 120 17.16 -14.66 11.73
C GLU A 120 18.53 -14.33 11.07
N PRO A 121 19.30 -13.37 11.60
CA PRO A 121 19.12 -12.70 12.89
C PRO A 121 18.32 -11.39 12.85
N ASN A 122 17.52 -11.14 11.82
CA ASN A 122 16.69 -9.93 11.79
C ASN A 122 15.64 -9.99 12.90
N VAL A 123 15.57 -8.94 13.70
CA VAL A 123 14.63 -8.86 14.84
C VAL A 123 13.16 -8.89 14.38
N GLU A 124 12.87 -8.42 13.18
CA GLU A 124 11.51 -8.44 12.62
C GLU A 124 11.04 -9.86 12.26
N ALA A 125 11.97 -10.78 11.98
CA ALA A 125 11.61 -12.18 11.70
C ALA A 125 10.76 -12.81 12.81
N ALA A 126 10.99 -12.42 14.07
CA ALA A 126 10.19 -12.87 15.20
C ALA A 126 8.77 -12.30 15.23
N ASN A 127 8.51 -11.21 14.51
CA ASN A 127 7.20 -10.57 14.40
C ASN A 127 6.43 -11.03 13.16
N GLU A 128 7.12 -11.64 12.18
CA GLU A 128 6.55 -12.07 10.90
C GLU A 128 5.75 -13.38 11.01
N TYR A 129 5.20 -13.85 9.89
CA TYR A 129 4.23 -14.95 9.82
C TYR A 129 4.83 -16.34 10.04
N LEU A 130 6.09 -16.56 9.64
CA LEU A 130 6.70 -17.90 9.64
C LEU A 130 6.77 -18.55 11.05
N PRO A 131 7.11 -17.81 12.13
CA PRO A 131 7.12 -18.40 13.48
C PRO A 131 5.75 -18.84 13.98
N THR A 132 4.65 -18.38 13.35
CA THR A 132 3.28 -18.81 13.72
C THR A 132 2.88 -20.13 13.04
N LEU A 133 3.53 -20.55 11.96
CA LEU A 133 3.14 -21.73 11.20
C LEU A 133 3.02 -23.03 12.01
N PRO A 134 3.86 -23.32 13.02
CA PRO A 134 3.69 -24.50 13.87
C PRO A 134 2.33 -24.59 14.57
N ALA A 135 1.63 -23.46 14.79
CA ALA A 135 0.28 -23.48 15.34
C ALA A 135 -0.74 -24.14 14.40
N LEU A 136 -0.44 -24.23 13.09
CA LEU A 136 -1.31 -24.87 12.10
C LEU A 136 -1.08 -26.40 11.99
N ASP A 137 -0.09 -26.97 12.67
CA ASP A 137 0.18 -28.41 12.70
C ASP A 137 -0.98 -29.21 13.31
N PHE A 138 -1.79 -28.56 14.15
CA PHE A 138 -3.04 -29.14 14.69
C PHE A 138 -4.18 -29.16 13.65
N GLY A 139 -3.95 -28.66 12.46
CA GLY A 139 -4.87 -28.57 11.33
C GLY A 139 -5.49 -27.19 11.16
N LEU A 140 -5.62 -26.80 9.90
CA LEU A 140 -6.11 -25.49 9.49
C LEU A 140 -7.47 -25.13 10.10
N ARG A 141 -8.41 -26.10 10.14
CA ARG A 141 -9.75 -25.86 10.71
C ARG A 141 -9.68 -25.56 12.19
N PHE A 142 -8.90 -26.33 12.95
CA PHE A 142 -8.70 -26.09 14.39
C PHE A 142 -8.07 -24.71 14.64
N PHE A 143 -7.04 -24.35 13.87
CA PHE A 143 -6.40 -23.04 13.97
C PHE A 143 -7.37 -21.90 13.69
N LEU A 144 -8.23 -22.04 12.66
CA LEU A 144 -9.24 -21.01 12.34
C LEU A 144 -10.30 -20.87 13.44
N ASP A 145 -10.76 -21.98 14.00
CA ASP A 145 -11.75 -22.01 15.07
C ASP A 145 -11.25 -21.31 16.34
N THR A 146 -9.98 -21.56 16.68
CA THR A 146 -9.36 -21.02 17.90
C THR A 146 -8.57 -19.72 17.70
N PHE A 147 -8.53 -19.17 16.48
CA PHE A 147 -7.66 -18.04 16.12
C PHE A 147 -7.81 -16.82 17.04
N ALA A 148 -9.04 -16.46 17.41
CA ALA A 148 -9.31 -15.35 18.31
C ALA A 148 -8.73 -15.58 19.72
N GLU A 149 -8.79 -16.82 20.21
CA GLU A 149 -8.32 -17.21 21.55
C GLU A 149 -6.79 -17.28 21.61
N VAL A 150 -6.17 -17.86 20.58
CA VAL A 150 -4.70 -18.01 20.54
C VAL A 150 -4.00 -16.73 20.02
N GLY A 151 -4.75 -15.79 19.40
CA GLY A 151 -4.25 -14.57 18.80
C GLY A 151 -3.22 -13.83 19.66
N PRO A 152 -3.46 -13.57 20.97
CA PRO A 152 -2.50 -12.87 21.84
C PRO A 152 -1.14 -13.58 22.01
N SER A 153 -1.05 -14.87 21.69
CA SER A 153 0.20 -15.64 21.73
C SER A 153 0.92 -15.76 20.39
N LEU A 154 0.29 -15.29 19.33
CA LEU A 154 0.87 -15.30 17.98
C LEU A 154 1.82 -14.12 17.78
N THR A 155 2.60 -14.17 16.69
CA THR A 155 3.44 -13.04 16.27
C THR A 155 2.61 -11.80 15.94
N VAL A 156 3.20 -10.61 16.07
CA VAL A 156 2.50 -9.33 15.89
C VAL A 156 1.84 -9.21 14.52
N ASN A 157 2.55 -9.59 13.45
CA ASN A 157 2.00 -9.53 12.09
C ASN A 157 0.93 -10.61 11.86
N SER A 158 1.01 -11.76 12.56
CA SER A 158 0.01 -12.82 12.46
C SER A 158 -1.30 -12.46 13.13
N VAL A 159 -1.27 -11.88 14.34
CA VAL A 159 -2.50 -11.46 15.03
C VAL A 159 -3.05 -10.14 14.45
N GLY A 160 -2.18 -9.25 13.99
CA GLY A 160 -2.57 -7.97 13.39
C GLY A 160 -3.36 -8.09 12.08
N HIS A 161 -3.30 -9.26 11.44
CA HIS A 161 -4.00 -9.56 10.20
C HIS A 161 -4.93 -10.77 10.38
N PRO A 162 -6.03 -10.87 9.61
CA PRO A 162 -6.78 -12.12 9.50
C PRO A 162 -5.89 -13.26 8.97
N PRO A 163 -6.22 -14.51 9.26
CA PRO A 163 -5.33 -15.66 9.00
C PRO A 163 -5.23 -16.10 7.53
N GLY A 164 -5.66 -15.27 6.58
CA GLY A 164 -5.66 -15.60 5.15
C GLY A 164 -4.27 -15.93 4.61
N LEU A 165 -3.25 -15.13 4.94
CA LEU A 165 -1.88 -15.40 4.50
C LEU A 165 -1.30 -16.65 5.17
N LEU A 166 -1.50 -16.83 6.47
CA LEU A 166 -1.10 -18.04 7.20
C LEU A 166 -1.72 -19.29 6.58
N SER A 167 -3.01 -19.22 6.23
CA SER A 167 -3.71 -20.31 5.55
C SER A 167 -3.07 -20.67 4.20
N VAL A 168 -2.69 -19.65 3.42
CA VAL A 168 -2.01 -19.87 2.13
C VAL A 168 -0.62 -20.46 2.31
N LEU A 169 0.17 -19.95 3.25
CA LEU A 169 1.52 -20.46 3.55
C LEU A 169 1.45 -21.94 3.94
N HIS A 170 0.54 -22.29 4.85
CA HIS A 170 0.33 -23.68 5.28
C HIS A 170 -0.10 -24.58 4.13
N LEU A 171 -1.12 -24.18 3.35
CA LEU A 171 -1.63 -24.97 2.23
C LEU A 171 -0.61 -25.21 1.11
N LEU A 172 0.30 -24.24 0.90
CA LEU A 172 1.37 -24.33 -0.10
C LEU A 172 2.67 -24.95 0.45
N GLY A 173 2.75 -25.25 1.74
CA GLY A 173 3.96 -25.75 2.39
C GLY A 173 5.13 -24.75 2.35
N ILE A 174 4.84 -23.45 2.45
CA ILE A 174 5.86 -22.39 2.45
C ILE A 174 6.27 -22.12 3.90
N GLU A 175 7.43 -22.65 4.28
CA GLU A 175 7.97 -22.56 5.65
C GLU A 175 9.33 -21.83 5.69
N SER A 176 9.90 -21.48 4.53
CA SER A 176 11.20 -20.82 4.43
C SER A 176 11.08 -19.33 4.14
N ALA A 177 12.05 -18.56 4.62
CA ALA A 177 12.16 -17.13 4.35
C ALA A 177 12.21 -16.82 2.85
N GLN A 178 12.96 -17.63 2.08
CA GLN A 178 13.06 -17.53 0.62
C GLN A 178 11.71 -17.83 -0.05
N GLY A 179 10.98 -18.84 0.41
CA GLY A 179 9.64 -19.17 -0.07
C GLY A 179 8.64 -18.04 0.18
N MET A 180 8.68 -17.45 1.38
CA MET A 180 7.86 -16.30 1.75
C MET A 180 8.17 -15.09 0.86
N ALA A 181 9.46 -14.77 0.68
CA ALA A 181 9.89 -13.68 -0.20
C ALA A 181 9.46 -13.93 -1.67
N ALA A 182 9.63 -15.15 -2.18
CA ALA A 182 9.21 -15.49 -3.53
C ALA A 182 7.69 -15.30 -3.73
N LEU A 183 6.88 -15.70 -2.75
CA LEU A 183 5.43 -15.49 -2.77
C LEU A 183 5.09 -13.99 -2.76
N THR A 184 5.63 -13.23 -1.81
CA THR A 184 5.29 -11.80 -1.63
C THR A 184 5.77 -10.95 -2.80
N ILE A 185 6.97 -11.16 -3.31
CA ILE A 185 7.51 -10.46 -4.48
C ILE A 185 6.72 -10.88 -5.74
N GLY A 186 6.54 -12.19 -5.97
CA GLY A 186 5.90 -12.72 -7.16
C GLY A 186 4.44 -12.32 -7.29
N VAL A 187 3.66 -12.38 -6.22
CA VAL A 187 2.28 -11.89 -6.20
C VAL A 187 2.24 -10.36 -6.14
N GLY A 188 3.10 -9.76 -5.33
CA GLY A 188 3.13 -8.32 -5.13
C GLY A 188 3.43 -7.52 -6.40
N VAL A 189 4.29 -8.05 -7.30
CA VAL A 189 4.62 -7.35 -8.56
C VAL A 189 3.44 -7.28 -9.53
N LEU A 190 2.44 -8.17 -9.41
CA LEU A 190 1.22 -8.12 -10.22
C LEU A 190 0.40 -6.83 -9.98
N SER A 191 0.63 -6.15 -8.87
CA SER A 191 0.06 -4.82 -8.61
C SER A 191 0.42 -3.81 -9.70
N VAL A 192 1.54 -3.99 -10.42
CA VAL A 192 1.97 -3.08 -11.51
C VAL A 192 1.00 -3.14 -12.71
N PRO A 193 0.79 -4.27 -13.38
CA PRO A 193 -0.17 -4.34 -14.49
C PRO A 193 -1.62 -4.12 -14.02
N LEU A 194 -1.98 -4.47 -12.78
CA LEU A 194 -3.30 -4.20 -12.23
C LEU A 194 -3.54 -2.70 -12.02
N THR A 195 -2.52 -1.93 -11.64
CA THR A 195 -2.60 -0.45 -11.57
C THR A 195 -2.91 0.13 -12.96
N TYR A 196 -2.27 -0.37 -14.01
CA TYR A 196 -2.57 0.02 -15.37
C TYR A 196 -4.00 -0.36 -15.79
N ALA A 197 -4.42 -1.60 -15.50
CA ALA A 197 -5.77 -2.06 -15.81
C ALA A 197 -6.85 -1.22 -15.10
N LEU A 198 -6.65 -0.89 -13.83
CA LEU A 198 -7.51 0.01 -13.08
C LEU A 198 -7.48 1.43 -13.69
N GLY A 199 -6.30 1.91 -14.05
CA GLY A 199 -6.12 3.20 -14.72
C GLY A 199 -6.95 3.30 -16.01
N ARG A 200 -6.91 2.28 -16.86
CA ARG A 200 -7.71 2.22 -18.09
C ARG A 200 -9.21 2.25 -17.86
N SER A 201 -9.67 1.78 -16.72
CA SER A 201 -11.10 1.83 -16.38
C SER A 201 -11.56 3.21 -15.86
N LEU A 202 -10.62 3.99 -15.35
CA LEU A 202 -10.89 5.25 -14.67
C LEU A 202 -10.41 6.48 -15.45
N LEU A 203 -9.40 6.33 -16.31
CA LEU A 203 -8.67 7.39 -17.02
C LEU A 203 -8.57 7.05 -18.52
N ASP A 204 -8.15 8.04 -19.31
CA ASP A 204 -7.71 7.80 -20.68
C ASP A 204 -6.38 7.03 -20.73
N GLU A 205 -6.01 6.46 -21.88
CA GLU A 205 -4.89 5.55 -22.05
C GLU A 205 -3.57 6.13 -21.54
N ARG A 206 -3.22 7.36 -21.96
CA ARG A 206 -1.94 7.99 -21.57
C ARG A 206 -1.82 8.25 -20.06
N PRO A 207 -2.80 8.86 -19.35
CA PRO A 207 -2.79 8.95 -17.92
C PRO A 207 -2.78 7.60 -17.21
N ALA A 208 -3.42 6.56 -17.75
CA ALA A 208 -3.39 5.22 -17.19
C ALA A 208 -1.97 4.62 -17.24
N ARG A 209 -1.29 4.74 -18.39
CA ARG A 209 0.12 4.34 -18.52
C ARG A 209 1.02 5.11 -17.57
N LEU A 210 0.81 6.42 -17.48
CA LEU A 210 1.58 7.29 -16.61
C LEU A 210 1.41 6.91 -15.12
N ALA A 211 0.18 6.60 -14.69
CA ALA A 211 -0.08 6.16 -13.32
C ALA A 211 0.69 4.87 -12.97
N ALA A 212 0.68 3.89 -13.89
CA ALA A 212 1.42 2.64 -13.69
C ALA A 212 2.94 2.87 -13.68
N LEU A 213 3.46 3.78 -14.50
CA LEU A 213 4.87 4.15 -14.50
C LEU A 213 5.27 4.87 -13.20
N LEU A 214 4.44 5.79 -12.69
CA LEU A 214 4.67 6.42 -11.39
C LEU A 214 4.66 5.38 -10.25
N TYR A 215 3.76 4.40 -10.31
CA TYR A 215 3.70 3.32 -9.32
C TYR A 215 4.97 2.46 -9.33
N VAL A 216 5.50 2.12 -10.49
CA VAL A 216 6.77 1.35 -10.62
C VAL A 216 7.95 2.06 -9.98
N LEU A 217 7.95 3.41 -9.97
CA LEU A 217 9.03 4.23 -9.40
C LEU A 217 8.69 4.85 -8.04
N ALA A 218 7.48 4.62 -7.51
CA ALA A 218 7.12 5.10 -6.18
C ALA A 218 8.04 4.48 -5.11
N PRO A 219 8.77 5.26 -4.30
CA PRO A 219 9.74 4.72 -3.37
C PRO A 219 9.17 3.62 -2.46
N SER A 220 8.01 3.83 -1.83
CA SER A 220 7.36 2.81 -1.01
C SER A 220 7.03 1.53 -1.79
N ALA A 221 6.57 1.64 -3.05
CA ALA A 221 6.23 0.47 -3.87
C ALA A 221 7.45 -0.32 -4.32
N VAL A 222 8.60 0.32 -4.48
CA VAL A 222 9.85 -0.35 -4.86
C VAL A 222 10.50 -1.00 -3.65
N LEU A 223 10.63 -0.27 -2.54
CA LEU A 223 11.29 -0.73 -1.30
C LEU A 223 10.46 -1.86 -0.65
N PHE A 224 9.31 -1.53 -0.14
CA PHE A 224 8.44 -2.49 0.57
C PHE A 224 7.71 -3.46 -0.35
N GLY A 225 7.74 -3.23 -1.66
CA GLY A 225 7.25 -4.19 -2.65
C GLY A 225 8.09 -5.45 -2.80
N ALA A 226 9.32 -5.45 -2.27
CA ALA A 226 10.23 -6.60 -2.26
C ALA A 226 10.30 -7.28 -0.89
N THR A 227 10.11 -6.53 0.19
CA THR A 227 10.46 -6.99 1.54
C THR A 227 9.27 -7.14 2.47
N SER A 228 8.04 -6.89 1.99
CA SER A 228 6.84 -6.91 2.84
C SER A 228 5.68 -7.70 2.25
N ALA A 229 4.92 -8.38 3.11
CA ALA A 229 3.65 -9.02 2.77
C ALA A 229 2.59 -8.02 2.25
N ASP A 230 2.72 -6.73 2.58
CA ASP A 230 1.83 -5.67 2.11
C ASP A 230 1.80 -5.54 0.59
N ALA A 231 2.86 -5.96 -0.11
CA ALA A 231 2.87 -6.04 -1.57
C ALA A 231 1.82 -7.03 -2.12
N LEU A 232 1.63 -8.17 -1.45
CA LEU A 232 0.57 -9.13 -1.76
C LEU A 232 -0.80 -8.51 -1.47
N TYR A 233 -0.97 -7.86 -0.32
CA TYR A 233 -2.22 -7.19 0.05
C TYR A 233 -2.58 -6.06 -0.90
N ALA A 234 -1.60 -5.31 -1.41
CA ALA A 234 -1.82 -4.29 -2.43
C ALA A 234 -2.33 -4.90 -3.75
N THR A 235 -1.84 -6.07 -4.14
CA THR A 235 -2.34 -6.81 -5.30
C THR A 235 -3.78 -7.25 -5.13
N LEU A 236 -4.12 -7.83 -3.98
CA LEU A 236 -5.51 -8.20 -3.64
C LEU A 236 -6.41 -6.95 -3.62
N GLY A 237 -5.95 -5.86 -3.05
CA GLY A 237 -6.65 -4.58 -3.04
C GLY A 237 -6.94 -4.03 -4.44
N LEU A 238 -6.02 -4.19 -5.38
CA LEU A 238 -6.25 -3.79 -6.77
C LEU A 238 -7.26 -4.68 -7.49
N LEU A 239 -7.30 -5.99 -7.20
CA LEU A 239 -8.35 -6.88 -7.71
C LEU A 239 -9.72 -6.46 -7.20
N VAL A 240 -9.82 -6.11 -5.90
CA VAL A 240 -11.03 -5.52 -5.32
C VAL A 240 -11.44 -4.25 -6.05
N ALA A 241 -10.51 -3.31 -6.21
CA ALA A 241 -10.78 -2.03 -6.87
C ALA A 241 -11.24 -2.21 -8.32
N LEU A 242 -10.61 -3.11 -9.06
CA LEU A 242 -11.05 -3.48 -10.42
C LEU A 242 -12.49 -4.04 -10.40
N GLY A 243 -12.78 -4.96 -9.49
CA GLY A 243 -14.11 -5.53 -9.36
C GLY A 243 -15.18 -4.49 -9.01
N LEU A 244 -14.88 -3.57 -8.10
CA LEU A 244 -15.83 -2.56 -7.62
C LEU A 244 -15.98 -1.36 -8.56
N LEU A 245 -14.92 -0.92 -9.24
CA LEU A 245 -14.88 0.33 -10.00
C LEU A 245 -14.92 0.14 -11.53
N ALA A 246 -14.35 -0.97 -12.06
CA ALA A 246 -14.33 -1.24 -13.49
C ALA A 246 -15.55 -2.06 -13.94
N LEU A 247 -15.99 -3.02 -13.13
CA LEU A 247 -17.18 -3.82 -13.44
C LEU A 247 -18.47 -3.01 -13.19
N ARG A 248 -19.53 -3.36 -13.88
CA ARG A 248 -20.82 -2.67 -13.79
C ARG A 248 -21.97 -3.66 -13.63
N GLY A 249 -23.11 -3.15 -13.11
CA GLY A 249 -24.32 -3.94 -12.95
C GLY A 249 -24.08 -5.18 -12.06
N ARG A 250 -24.60 -6.33 -12.48
CA ARG A 250 -24.49 -7.59 -11.73
C ARG A 250 -23.06 -8.10 -11.56
N LEU A 251 -22.14 -7.72 -12.45
CA LEU A 251 -20.73 -8.14 -12.33
C LEU A 251 -20.00 -7.52 -11.13
N ARG A 252 -20.50 -6.42 -10.55
CA ARG A 252 -19.96 -5.85 -9.31
C ARG A 252 -20.03 -6.81 -8.12
N VAL A 253 -20.89 -7.82 -8.17
CA VAL A 253 -20.93 -8.87 -7.15
C VAL A 253 -19.59 -9.61 -7.04
N LEU A 254 -18.86 -9.77 -8.15
CA LEU A 254 -17.52 -10.36 -8.14
C LEU A 254 -16.52 -9.46 -7.40
N GLY A 255 -16.65 -8.14 -7.56
CA GLY A 255 -15.86 -7.17 -6.81
C GLY A 255 -16.16 -7.19 -5.31
N ALA A 256 -17.43 -7.32 -4.94
CA ALA A 256 -17.86 -7.46 -3.54
C ALA A 256 -17.40 -8.79 -2.92
N ALA A 257 -17.43 -9.89 -3.68
CA ALA A 257 -16.86 -11.17 -3.24
C ALA A 257 -15.34 -11.09 -3.06
N ALA A 258 -14.63 -10.49 -4.02
CA ALA A 258 -13.19 -10.23 -3.91
C ALA A 258 -12.86 -9.35 -2.69
N PHE A 259 -13.71 -8.37 -2.37
CA PHE A 259 -13.58 -7.53 -1.18
C PHE A 259 -13.68 -8.34 0.12
N ALA A 260 -14.65 -9.26 0.22
CA ALA A 260 -14.76 -10.16 1.37
C ALA A 260 -13.53 -11.08 1.48
N VAL A 261 -13.06 -11.64 0.36
CA VAL A 261 -11.83 -12.46 0.35
C VAL A 261 -10.61 -11.64 0.75
N ALA A 262 -10.41 -10.46 0.18
CA ALA A 262 -9.23 -9.63 0.48
C ALA A 262 -9.22 -9.14 1.94
N SER A 263 -10.39 -8.94 2.56
CA SER A 263 -10.49 -8.59 3.97
C SER A 263 -10.02 -9.74 4.89
N PHE A 264 -10.09 -10.99 4.44
CA PHE A 264 -9.56 -12.16 5.16
C PHE A 264 -8.02 -12.25 5.11
N PHE A 265 -7.36 -11.42 4.30
CA PHE A 265 -5.90 -11.28 4.26
C PHE A 265 -5.41 -10.06 5.01
N SER A 266 -6.15 -8.94 4.96
CA SER A 266 -5.78 -7.71 5.66
C SER A 266 -7.00 -6.83 5.92
N TRP A 267 -7.18 -6.41 7.19
CA TRP A 267 -8.21 -5.46 7.60
C TRP A 267 -8.09 -4.11 6.86
N ALA A 268 -6.88 -3.71 6.46
CA ALA A 268 -6.65 -2.48 5.71
C ALA A 268 -7.42 -2.43 4.38
N ASN A 269 -7.65 -3.59 3.75
CA ASN A 269 -8.45 -3.68 2.52
C ASN A 269 -9.91 -3.26 2.71
N LEU A 270 -10.45 -3.22 3.94
CA LEU A 270 -11.77 -2.67 4.22
C LEU A 270 -11.88 -1.19 3.82
N GLY A 271 -10.78 -0.43 3.90
CA GLY A 271 -10.71 0.95 3.42
C GLY A 271 -11.05 1.11 1.93
N LEU A 272 -10.82 0.06 1.12
CA LEU A 272 -11.14 0.09 -0.32
C LEU A 272 -12.64 0.15 -0.60
N GLY A 273 -13.48 -0.41 0.26
CA GLY A 273 -14.93 -0.26 0.17
C GLY A 273 -15.36 1.20 0.30
N ALA A 274 -14.79 1.92 1.29
CA ALA A 274 -15.03 3.36 1.48
C ALA A 274 -14.49 4.19 0.30
N LEU A 275 -13.26 3.92 -0.14
CA LEU A 275 -12.67 4.56 -1.32
C LEU A 275 -13.56 4.37 -2.55
N ALA A 276 -13.97 3.13 -2.84
CA ALA A 276 -14.81 2.82 -3.98
C ALA A 276 -16.19 3.48 -3.89
N ALA A 277 -16.78 3.57 -2.69
CA ALA A 277 -18.04 4.28 -2.46
C ALA A 277 -17.92 5.77 -2.78
N VAL A 278 -16.85 6.44 -2.32
CA VAL A 278 -16.59 7.86 -2.63
C VAL A 278 -16.39 8.08 -4.13
N VAL A 279 -15.56 7.25 -4.79
CA VAL A 279 -15.35 7.32 -6.24
C VAL A 279 -16.66 7.11 -7.00
N THR A 280 -17.46 6.11 -6.61
CA THR A 280 -18.75 5.81 -7.22
C THR A 280 -19.75 6.95 -6.99
N ALA A 281 -19.80 7.54 -5.78
CA ALA A 281 -20.65 8.68 -5.48
C ALA A 281 -20.37 9.89 -6.39
N ARG A 282 -19.09 10.12 -6.68
CA ARG A 282 -18.64 11.21 -7.55
C ARG A 282 -18.88 10.95 -9.03
N ARG A 283 -18.83 9.70 -9.47
CA ARG A 283 -18.94 9.31 -10.89
C ARG A 283 -20.35 8.90 -11.31
N GLU A 284 -21.07 8.22 -10.44
CA GLU A 284 -22.35 7.57 -10.76
C GLU A 284 -23.51 8.06 -9.87
N GLY A 285 -23.19 8.84 -8.84
CA GLY A 285 -24.16 9.42 -7.91
C GLY A 285 -24.36 8.62 -6.62
N ARG A 286 -25.06 9.24 -5.65
CA ARG A 286 -25.22 8.71 -4.30
C ARG A 286 -25.95 7.37 -4.24
N ARG A 287 -26.96 7.14 -5.11
CA ARG A 287 -27.72 5.87 -5.13
C ARG A 287 -26.82 4.70 -5.51
N ALA A 288 -25.97 4.87 -6.52
CA ALA A 288 -25.01 3.85 -6.94
C ALA A 288 -23.97 3.56 -5.84
N ALA A 289 -23.49 4.61 -5.15
CA ALA A 289 -22.56 4.47 -4.03
C ALA A 289 -23.18 3.71 -2.86
N LEU A 290 -24.43 4.01 -2.51
CA LEU A 290 -25.14 3.28 -1.44
C LEU A 290 -25.35 1.82 -1.82
N ALA A 291 -25.78 1.54 -3.07
CA ALA A 291 -25.94 0.18 -3.55
C ALA A 291 -24.62 -0.61 -3.51
N LEU A 292 -23.49 0.03 -3.87
CA LEU A 292 -22.16 -0.56 -3.77
C LEU A 292 -21.78 -0.83 -2.31
N ALA A 293 -21.98 0.12 -1.40
CA ALA A 293 -21.69 -0.03 0.03
C ALA A 293 -22.51 -1.18 0.65
N PHE A 294 -23.81 -1.24 0.35
CA PHE A 294 -24.66 -2.36 0.79
C PHE A 294 -24.20 -3.70 0.21
N GLY A 295 -23.80 -3.73 -1.08
CA GLY A 295 -23.26 -4.94 -1.70
C GLY A 295 -21.96 -5.41 -1.04
N CYS A 296 -21.05 -4.51 -0.70
CA CYS A 296 -19.83 -4.82 0.05
C CYS A 296 -20.16 -5.32 1.46
N ALA A 297 -21.06 -4.64 2.19
CA ALA A 297 -21.47 -5.08 3.52
C ALA A 297 -22.12 -6.46 3.50
N ALA A 298 -23.03 -6.70 2.55
CA ALA A 298 -23.66 -7.99 2.38
C ALA A 298 -22.64 -9.10 2.06
N ALA A 299 -21.65 -8.82 1.20
CA ALA A 299 -20.60 -9.78 0.86
C ALA A 299 -19.71 -10.09 2.06
N LEU A 300 -19.38 -9.13 2.91
CA LEU A 300 -18.66 -9.37 4.17
C LEU A 300 -19.48 -10.25 5.11
N VAL A 301 -20.75 -9.90 5.36
CA VAL A 301 -21.62 -10.66 6.26
C VAL A 301 -21.77 -12.10 5.76
N VAL A 302 -22.10 -12.29 4.48
CA VAL A 302 -22.28 -13.64 3.90
C VAL A 302 -20.95 -14.38 3.87
N GLY A 303 -19.86 -13.75 3.44
CA GLY A 303 -18.54 -14.38 3.35
C GLY A 303 -18.05 -14.87 4.71
N TYR A 304 -18.11 -14.02 5.74
CA TYR A 304 -17.69 -14.41 7.08
C TYR A 304 -18.66 -15.38 7.76
N ALA A 305 -19.98 -15.28 7.50
CA ALA A 305 -20.93 -16.27 7.99
C ALA A 305 -20.65 -17.67 7.39
N LEU A 306 -20.39 -17.76 6.08
CA LEU A 306 -20.02 -19.01 5.44
C LEU A 306 -18.69 -19.56 5.97
N LEU A 307 -17.69 -18.69 6.18
CA LEU A 307 -16.40 -19.06 6.74
C LEU A 307 -16.57 -19.59 8.19
N HIS A 308 -17.34 -18.88 9.01
CA HIS A 308 -17.67 -19.32 10.37
C HIS A 308 -18.37 -20.68 10.39
N LEU A 309 -19.40 -20.87 9.57
CA LEU A 309 -20.10 -22.14 9.47
C LEU A 309 -19.19 -23.28 9.01
N ALA A 310 -18.23 -23.03 8.14
CA ALA A 310 -17.31 -24.03 7.61
C ALA A 310 -16.17 -24.37 8.58
N THR A 311 -15.67 -23.37 9.32
CA THR A 311 -14.40 -23.48 10.07
C THR A 311 -14.49 -23.12 11.55
N GLY A 312 -15.54 -22.45 12.01
CA GLY A 312 -15.61 -21.87 13.35
C GLY A 312 -14.99 -20.46 13.48
N TYR A 313 -14.32 -19.95 12.43
CA TYR A 313 -13.61 -18.67 12.49
C TYR A 313 -14.50 -17.52 12.98
N ASP A 314 -14.08 -16.84 14.05
CA ASP A 314 -14.72 -15.65 14.60
C ASP A 314 -14.01 -14.37 14.14
N PRO A 315 -14.54 -13.63 13.13
CA PRO A 315 -13.90 -12.41 12.64
C PRO A 315 -13.93 -11.26 13.65
N LEU A 316 -14.94 -11.19 14.53
CA LEU A 316 -15.02 -10.12 15.52
C LEU A 316 -14.10 -10.38 16.70
N GLY A 317 -14.02 -11.62 17.16
CA GLY A 317 -13.03 -12.03 18.14
C GLY A 317 -11.60 -11.84 17.64
N ALA A 318 -11.32 -12.21 16.38
CA ALA A 318 -10.01 -11.99 15.75
C ALA A 318 -9.64 -10.49 15.68
N LEU A 319 -10.59 -9.64 15.32
CA LEU A 319 -10.38 -8.18 15.31
C LEU A 319 -10.12 -7.64 16.71
N GLY A 320 -10.87 -8.11 17.72
CA GLY A 320 -10.67 -7.75 19.12
C GLY A 320 -9.30 -8.17 19.67
N ALA A 321 -8.84 -9.39 19.32
CA ALA A 321 -7.50 -9.87 19.67
C ALA A 321 -6.40 -8.98 19.03
N ALA A 322 -6.55 -8.66 17.75
CA ALA A 322 -5.63 -7.78 17.02
C ALA A 322 -5.57 -6.36 17.67
N GLU A 323 -6.73 -5.80 18.01
CA GLU A 323 -6.83 -4.49 18.67
C GLU A 323 -6.14 -4.50 20.03
N THR A 324 -6.39 -5.52 20.85
CA THR A 324 -5.77 -5.66 22.18
C THR A 324 -4.25 -5.74 22.08
N VAL A 325 -3.72 -6.65 21.25
CA VAL A 325 -2.28 -6.81 21.07
C VAL A 325 -1.63 -5.54 20.51
N TYR A 326 -2.30 -4.86 19.59
CA TYR A 326 -1.80 -3.61 19.04
C TYR A 326 -1.72 -2.50 20.12
N HIS A 327 -2.79 -2.29 20.89
CA HIS A 327 -2.85 -1.21 21.87
C HIS A 327 -1.99 -1.47 23.11
N GLU A 328 -1.92 -2.72 23.59
CA GLU A 328 -1.09 -3.11 24.74
C GLU A 328 0.39 -3.27 24.37
N GLY A 329 0.68 -3.59 23.11
CA GLY A 329 2.02 -3.79 22.58
C GLY A 329 2.63 -2.52 21.96
N ILE A 330 2.95 -2.59 20.68
CA ILE A 330 3.77 -1.61 19.97
C ILE A 330 3.14 -0.21 19.90
N ALA A 331 1.81 -0.11 19.89
CA ALA A 331 1.12 1.18 19.85
C ALA A 331 1.08 1.91 21.20
N SER A 332 1.40 1.23 22.31
CA SER A 332 1.43 1.83 23.64
C SER A 332 2.47 2.96 23.76
N THR A 333 3.61 2.82 23.06
CA THR A 333 4.69 3.81 23.02
C THR A 333 4.51 4.89 21.97
N ARG A 334 3.44 4.83 21.15
CA ARG A 334 3.19 5.72 20.03
C ARG A 334 2.07 6.71 20.34
N PRO A 335 2.38 7.98 20.70
CA PRO A 335 1.37 8.97 21.08
C PRO A 335 0.42 9.29 19.91
N TYR A 336 -0.89 9.16 20.14
CA TYR A 336 -1.91 9.42 19.12
C TYR A 336 -1.80 10.83 18.54
N ALA A 337 -1.59 11.84 19.40
CA ALA A 337 -1.54 13.24 18.97
C ALA A 337 -0.49 13.51 17.89
N PHE A 338 0.66 12.82 17.94
CA PHE A 338 1.69 12.90 16.91
C PHE A 338 1.31 12.05 15.69
N TRP A 339 0.92 10.79 15.91
CA TRP A 339 0.73 9.84 14.84
C TRP A 339 -0.55 10.06 14.01
N ALA A 340 -1.53 10.79 14.52
CA ALA A 340 -2.68 11.25 13.74
C ALA A 340 -2.25 12.07 12.50
N PHE A 341 -1.12 12.79 12.59
CA PHE A 341 -0.49 13.50 11.47
C PHE A 341 0.68 12.70 10.88
N GLY A 342 1.51 12.14 11.74
CA GLY A 342 2.74 11.42 11.37
C GLY A 342 2.49 10.31 10.37
N SER A 343 1.47 9.48 10.57
CA SER A 343 1.11 8.38 9.68
C SER A 343 0.80 8.84 8.25
N GLY A 344 -0.03 9.87 8.09
CA GLY A 344 -0.35 10.43 6.78
C GLY A 344 0.86 11.09 6.11
N VAL A 345 1.73 11.73 6.88
CA VAL A 345 2.95 12.36 6.39
C VAL A 345 3.98 11.31 5.96
N ALA A 346 4.19 10.26 6.75
CA ALA A 346 5.08 9.16 6.38
C ALA A 346 4.66 8.52 5.04
N PHE A 347 3.38 8.22 4.87
CA PHE A 347 2.83 7.74 3.60
C PHE A 347 3.10 8.70 2.44
N LEU A 348 2.77 9.99 2.58
CA LEU A 348 2.93 10.98 1.51
C LEU A 348 4.39 11.19 1.12
N VAL A 349 5.31 11.21 2.07
CA VAL A 349 6.73 11.37 1.78
C VAL A 349 7.27 10.14 1.05
N THR A 350 6.97 8.93 1.55
CA THR A 350 7.47 7.69 0.95
C THR A 350 6.77 7.28 -0.35
N LEU A 351 5.59 7.84 -0.62
CA LEU A 351 4.96 7.80 -1.96
C LEU A 351 5.87 8.41 -3.04
N GLY A 352 6.74 9.32 -2.65
CA GLY A 352 7.56 10.15 -3.52
C GLY A 352 7.03 11.59 -3.60
N LEU A 353 7.89 12.55 -3.24
CA LEU A 353 7.50 13.97 -3.10
C LEU A 353 6.76 14.53 -4.34
N PRO A 354 7.22 14.28 -5.59
CA PRO A 354 6.49 14.75 -6.77
C PRO A 354 5.10 14.13 -6.91
N THR A 355 4.96 12.84 -6.65
CA THR A 355 3.66 12.12 -6.74
C THR A 355 2.71 12.61 -5.65
N ALA A 356 3.20 12.79 -4.43
CA ALA A 356 2.42 13.33 -3.31
C ALA A 356 1.91 14.76 -3.63
N TRP A 357 2.76 15.62 -4.15
CA TRP A 357 2.38 16.96 -4.58
C TRP A 357 1.25 16.94 -5.61
N LEU A 358 1.37 16.08 -6.63
CA LEU A 358 0.36 15.97 -7.68
C LEU A 358 -0.95 15.35 -7.17
N ALA A 359 -0.88 14.38 -6.23
CA ALA A 359 -2.06 13.82 -5.58
C ALA A 359 -2.80 14.84 -4.71
N LEU A 360 -2.07 15.68 -3.97
CA LEU A 360 -2.63 16.81 -3.22
C LEU A 360 -3.25 17.87 -4.15
N ARG A 361 -2.63 18.11 -5.30
CA ARG A 361 -3.23 18.96 -6.34
C ARG A 361 -4.54 18.37 -6.86
N ALA A 362 -4.58 17.06 -7.11
CA ALA A 362 -5.80 16.36 -7.50
C ALA A 362 -6.90 16.49 -6.44
N LEU A 363 -6.54 16.42 -5.15
CA LEU A 363 -7.46 16.69 -4.03
C LEU A 363 -8.04 18.11 -4.09
N GLY A 364 -7.18 19.11 -4.33
CA GLY A 364 -7.60 20.50 -4.51
C GLY A 364 -8.54 20.73 -5.70
N GLU A 365 -8.41 19.89 -6.74
CA GLU A 365 -9.32 19.86 -7.91
C GLU A 365 -10.59 19.00 -7.67
N ARG A 366 -10.73 18.40 -6.48
CA ARG A 366 -11.82 17.48 -6.10
C ARG A 366 -11.91 16.27 -7.04
N ASP A 367 -10.76 15.77 -7.49
CA ASP A 367 -10.71 14.52 -8.26
C ASP A 367 -11.33 13.37 -7.46
N ALA A 368 -12.11 12.51 -8.11
CA ALA A 368 -12.85 11.46 -7.43
C ALA A 368 -11.95 10.45 -6.73
N VAL A 369 -10.82 10.06 -7.37
CA VAL A 369 -9.87 9.09 -6.83
C VAL A 369 -9.10 9.72 -5.66
N ALA A 370 -8.67 10.98 -5.81
CA ALA A 370 -8.02 11.72 -4.72
C ALA A 370 -8.95 11.88 -3.51
N LEU A 371 -10.22 12.23 -3.72
CA LEU A 371 -11.19 12.31 -2.63
C LEU A 371 -11.37 10.98 -1.91
N GLY A 372 -11.48 9.87 -2.65
CA GLY A 372 -11.56 8.53 -2.07
C GLY A 372 -10.31 8.19 -1.24
N LEU A 373 -9.12 8.39 -1.81
CA LEU A 373 -7.84 8.17 -1.14
C LEU A 373 -7.72 8.95 0.17
N PHE A 374 -7.89 10.28 0.10
CA PHE A 374 -7.72 11.13 1.27
C PHE A 374 -8.83 10.96 2.31
N SER A 375 -10.03 10.48 1.91
CA SER A 375 -11.06 10.07 2.88
C SER A 375 -10.63 8.86 3.70
N VAL A 376 -9.99 7.86 3.08
CA VAL A 376 -9.47 6.69 3.81
C VAL A 376 -8.34 7.11 4.74
N LEU A 377 -7.38 7.91 4.26
CA LEU A 377 -6.28 8.43 5.10
C LEU A 377 -6.82 9.24 6.30
N PHE A 378 -7.81 10.09 6.07
CA PHE A 378 -8.44 10.88 7.13
C PHE A 378 -9.14 9.99 8.16
N CYS A 379 -9.94 9.02 7.70
CA CYS A 379 -10.61 8.08 8.61
C CYS A 379 -9.59 7.28 9.45
N ALA A 380 -8.53 6.76 8.81
CA ALA A 380 -7.49 6.01 9.50
C ALA A 380 -6.77 6.88 10.55
N ALA A 381 -6.49 8.15 10.24
CA ALA A 381 -5.87 9.11 11.16
C ALA A 381 -6.79 9.42 12.36
N VAL A 382 -8.07 9.71 12.12
CA VAL A 382 -9.03 10.05 13.17
C VAL A 382 -9.33 8.87 14.09
N LEU A 383 -9.44 7.67 13.52
CA LEU A 383 -9.74 6.46 14.28
C LEU A 383 -8.49 5.84 14.95
N GLY A 384 -7.29 6.29 14.57
CA GLY A 384 -6.05 5.81 15.16
C GLY A 384 -5.75 4.33 14.86
N PHE A 385 -6.29 3.79 13.76
CA PHE A 385 -6.12 2.38 13.39
C PHE A 385 -4.66 1.99 13.12
N THR A 386 -3.84 2.95 12.69
CA THR A 386 -2.41 2.74 12.46
C THR A 386 -1.61 3.91 12.97
N LYS A 387 -0.63 3.63 13.82
CA LYS A 387 0.37 4.59 14.29
C LYS A 387 1.74 4.10 13.84
N ALA A 388 2.43 4.88 13.01
CA ALA A 388 3.66 4.49 12.31
C ALA A 388 3.45 3.40 11.21
N GLU A 389 4.52 3.00 10.57
CA GLU A 389 4.60 1.92 9.57
C GLU A 389 3.77 2.15 8.30
N THR A 390 3.20 3.34 8.13
CA THR A 390 2.28 3.65 7.03
C THR A 390 2.99 3.78 5.67
N GLU A 391 4.31 3.88 5.69
CA GLU A 391 5.19 3.74 4.52
C GLU A 391 4.95 2.38 3.82
N ARG A 392 4.71 1.34 4.61
CA ARG A 392 4.50 -0.04 4.23
C ARG A 392 3.01 -0.41 4.24
N ILE A 393 2.33 -0.25 5.37
CA ILE A 393 0.94 -0.67 5.57
C ILE A 393 -0.01 -0.04 4.54
N TYR A 394 0.25 1.22 4.10
CA TYR A 394 -0.57 1.89 3.11
C TYR A 394 -0.12 1.64 1.66
N LEU A 395 0.69 0.61 1.40
CA LEU A 395 1.12 0.24 0.06
C LEU A 395 -0.07 -0.01 -0.89
N PHE A 396 -1.18 -0.54 -0.37
CA PHE A 396 -2.42 -0.74 -1.12
C PHE A 396 -3.08 0.56 -1.61
N LEU A 397 -2.74 1.72 -1.04
CA LEU A 397 -3.23 3.05 -1.44
C LEU A 397 -2.34 3.75 -2.48
N VAL A 398 -1.08 3.32 -2.62
CA VAL A 398 -0.11 3.93 -3.56
C VAL A 398 -0.61 3.96 -5.01
N PRO A 399 -1.24 2.90 -5.55
CA PRO A 399 -1.80 2.93 -6.90
C PRO A 399 -2.82 4.06 -7.10
N PHE A 400 -3.68 4.32 -6.12
CA PHE A 400 -4.71 5.37 -6.20
C PHE A 400 -4.09 6.77 -6.16
N ALA A 401 -3.03 6.95 -5.39
CA ALA A 401 -2.27 8.20 -5.39
C ALA A 401 -1.61 8.45 -6.76
N CYS A 402 -1.04 7.41 -7.37
CA CYS A 402 -0.48 7.49 -8.72
C CYS A 402 -1.54 7.79 -9.78
N LEU A 403 -2.74 7.16 -9.69
CA LEU A 403 -3.88 7.42 -10.57
C LEU A 403 -4.36 8.88 -10.45
N ALA A 404 -4.46 9.41 -9.24
CA ALA A 404 -4.82 10.80 -9.01
C ALA A 404 -3.75 11.76 -9.57
N ALA A 405 -2.47 11.48 -9.30
CA ALA A 405 -1.33 12.29 -9.71
C ALA A 405 -1.16 12.36 -11.24
N ALA A 406 -1.36 11.24 -11.94
CA ALA A 406 -1.09 11.10 -13.37
C ALA A 406 -1.84 12.10 -14.24
N ARG A 407 -3.04 12.51 -13.85
CA ARG A 407 -3.87 13.50 -14.58
C ARG A 407 -3.29 14.91 -14.56
N PHE A 408 -2.45 15.20 -13.59
CA PHE A 408 -1.92 16.54 -13.32
C PHE A 408 -0.44 16.69 -13.62
N LEU A 409 0.23 15.61 -14.07
CA LEU A 409 1.64 15.64 -14.44
C LEU A 409 1.82 16.21 -15.86
N PRO A 410 2.45 17.39 -16.01
CA PRO A 410 2.77 17.96 -17.32
C PRO A 410 3.82 17.10 -18.03
N SER A 411 3.65 16.86 -19.33
CA SER A 411 4.60 16.06 -20.12
C SER A 411 6.04 16.54 -20.02
N ARG A 412 6.25 17.87 -19.96
CA ARG A 412 7.57 18.49 -19.82
C ARG A 412 8.26 18.20 -18.49
N ALA A 413 7.48 17.92 -17.42
CA ALA A 413 8.01 17.64 -16.09
C ALA A 413 8.29 16.14 -15.89
N LEU A 414 7.83 15.26 -16.78
CA LEU A 414 7.94 13.82 -16.63
C LEU A 414 9.37 13.33 -16.35
N PRO A 415 10.42 13.70 -17.12
CA PRO A 415 11.76 13.20 -16.85
C PRO A 415 12.28 13.61 -15.47
N ALA A 416 12.01 14.86 -15.05
CA ALA A 416 12.41 15.37 -13.74
C ALA A 416 11.67 14.66 -12.60
N VAL A 417 10.39 14.34 -12.77
CA VAL A 417 9.59 13.60 -11.79
C VAL A 417 10.11 12.18 -11.64
N LEU A 418 10.35 11.46 -12.76
CA LEU A 418 10.89 10.09 -12.70
C LEU A 418 12.30 10.08 -12.06
N ALA A 419 13.16 11.04 -12.41
CA ALA A 419 14.48 11.16 -11.80
C ALA A 419 14.39 11.44 -10.28
N ALA A 420 13.49 12.34 -9.86
CA ALA A 420 13.30 12.64 -8.44
C ALA A 420 12.80 11.41 -7.66
N LEU A 421 11.86 10.63 -8.21
CA LEU A 421 11.38 9.38 -7.59
C LEU A 421 12.51 8.35 -7.48
N ALA A 422 13.31 8.17 -8.55
CA ALA A 422 14.44 7.25 -8.57
C ALA A 422 15.51 7.65 -7.54
N VAL A 423 15.87 8.94 -7.48
CA VAL A 423 16.83 9.46 -6.49
C VAL A 423 16.30 9.27 -5.08
N GLN A 424 15.01 9.56 -4.84
CA GLN A 424 14.41 9.38 -3.52
C GLN A 424 14.39 7.90 -3.11
N ALA A 425 14.02 6.97 -4.00
CA ALA A 425 14.02 5.54 -3.72
C ALA A 425 15.44 5.05 -3.35
N LEU A 426 16.44 5.42 -4.17
CA LEU A 426 17.84 5.03 -3.92
C LEU A 426 18.38 5.66 -2.63
N ALA A 427 18.08 6.95 -2.39
CA ALA A 427 18.52 7.62 -1.18
C ALA A 427 17.88 7.01 0.08
N SER A 428 16.59 6.69 0.03
CA SER A 428 15.91 6.02 1.15
C SER A 428 16.55 4.68 1.44
N GLU A 429 16.81 3.86 0.43
CA GLU A 429 17.45 2.55 0.58
C GLU A 429 18.87 2.66 1.17
N LEU A 430 19.70 3.57 0.65
CA LEU A 430 21.10 3.63 1.03
C LEU A 430 21.39 4.43 2.30
N LEU A 431 20.51 5.35 2.69
CA LEU A 431 20.73 6.23 3.85
C LEU A 431 19.97 5.79 5.09
N LEU A 432 18.85 5.10 4.91
CA LEU A 432 17.99 4.68 6.01
C LEU A 432 18.06 3.16 6.19
N SER A 433 18.08 2.72 7.44
CA SER A 433 17.76 1.35 7.79
C SER A 433 16.30 1.33 8.20
N THR A 434 15.46 0.77 7.35
CA THR A 434 14.12 0.34 7.70
C THR A 434 14.22 -1.06 8.34
N ILE A 435 13.18 -1.48 9.03
CA ILE A 435 13.16 -2.84 9.59
C ILE A 435 12.97 -3.87 8.48
N TRP A 436 12.30 -3.46 7.41
CA TRP A 436 12.00 -4.25 6.21
C TRP A 436 12.95 -3.98 5.07
#